data_bfd58debb9ca7349ca5de28708eaad08
#
_entry.id   bfd58debb9ca7349ca5de28708eaad08
#
_cell.length_a   1.000
_cell.length_b   1.000
_cell.length_c   1.000
_cell.angle_alpha   90.00
_cell.angle_beta   90.00
_cell.angle_gamma   90.00
#
_symmetry.space_group_name_H-M   'P 1'
#
loop_
_entity.id
_entity.type
_entity.pdbx_description
1 polymer ?
#
loop_
_entity_poly.entity_id
_entity_poly.type
_entity_poly.pdbx_seq_one_letter_code
_entity_poly.pdbx_strand_id
1 'polypeptide(L)'
;MWHAIESVLSSLRAAEWMPMTAVRILIGIFFCISGGTKLLVPAHFSTIEQTLAQSHIPFPHASALSVSLVEFVSGAGLMVGLLRPLCALMLVADMIVAVATNRIHSIQTRGVLAWLDDFLYLPEVLYVMILVWLIFSGPGRYSLDGLIARWGAVQSGN
;
A
#
# COMPACT_ATOMS: atom_id res chain seq x y z
N MET A 1 15.37 -37.13 8.64
CA MET A 1 15.65 -35.69 8.47
C MET A 1 14.86 -35.08 7.32
N TRP A 2 14.90 -35.67 6.12
CA TRP A 2 14.13 -35.16 4.95
C TRP A 2 12.62 -35.10 5.18
N HIS A 3 11.99 -36.16 5.72
CA HIS A 3 10.56 -36.19 6.03
C HIS A 3 10.12 -35.11 7.02
N ALA A 4 10.96 -34.75 8.00
CA ALA A 4 10.67 -33.66 8.93
C ALA A 4 10.69 -32.30 8.22
N ILE A 5 11.63 -32.11 7.30
CA ILE A 5 11.73 -30.86 6.49
C ILE A 5 10.51 -30.74 5.57
N GLU A 6 10.13 -31.82 4.89
CA GLU A 6 8.94 -31.85 4.02
C GLU A 6 7.66 -31.56 4.80
N SER A 7 7.50 -32.12 6.00
CA SER A 7 6.35 -31.88 6.87
C SER A 7 6.29 -30.41 7.31
N VAL A 8 7.42 -29.79 7.68
CA VAL A 8 7.48 -28.36 8.03
C VAL A 8 7.15 -27.49 6.80
N LEU A 9 7.74 -27.80 5.64
CA LEU A 9 7.48 -27.04 4.41
C LEU A 9 6.03 -27.13 3.96
N SER A 10 5.39 -28.30 4.08
CA SER A 10 3.97 -28.46 3.76
C SER A 10 3.07 -27.67 4.71
N SER A 11 3.40 -27.64 5.99
CA SER A 11 2.68 -26.85 7.00
C SER A 11 2.82 -25.35 6.76
N LEU A 12 4.02 -24.89 6.39
CA LEU A 12 4.29 -23.47 6.04
C LEU A 12 3.51 -23.06 4.79
N ARG A 13 3.48 -23.91 3.75
CA ARG A 13 2.67 -23.66 2.54
C ARG A 13 1.17 -23.60 2.84
N ALA A 14 0.68 -24.46 3.73
CA ALA A 14 -0.73 -24.41 4.17
C ALA A 14 -1.08 -23.10 4.88
N ALA A 15 -0.10 -22.43 5.49
CA ALA A 15 -0.26 -21.18 6.23
C ALA A 15 0.12 -19.89 5.42
N GLU A 16 0.52 -20.01 4.16
CA GLU A 16 0.94 -18.87 3.30
C GLU A 16 -0.09 -17.73 3.23
N TRP A 17 -1.36 -18.04 3.36
CA TRP A 17 -2.44 -17.05 3.36
C TRP A 17 -2.44 -16.12 4.59
N MET A 18 -1.90 -16.58 5.73
CA MET A 18 -1.88 -15.82 6.99
C MET A 18 -1.00 -14.55 6.88
N PRO A 19 0.31 -14.64 6.57
CA PRO A 19 1.16 -13.46 6.49
C PRO A 19 0.68 -12.48 5.41
N MET A 20 0.19 -12.99 4.27
CA MET A 20 -0.36 -12.14 3.22
C MET A 20 -1.59 -11.35 3.71
N THR A 21 -2.50 -12.01 4.41
CA THR A 21 -3.69 -11.36 4.95
C THR A 21 -3.32 -10.35 6.03
N ALA A 22 -2.39 -10.70 6.92
CA ALA A 22 -1.90 -9.80 7.97
C ALA A 22 -1.23 -8.55 7.38
N VAL A 23 -0.31 -8.70 6.43
CA VAL A 23 0.36 -7.57 5.77
C VAL A 23 -0.66 -6.67 5.07
N ARG A 24 -1.62 -7.23 4.34
CA ARG A 24 -2.69 -6.49 3.68
C ARG A 24 -3.49 -5.63 4.66
N ILE A 25 -3.92 -6.23 5.78
CA ILE A 25 -4.72 -5.54 6.79
C ILE A 25 -3.89 -4.44 7.46
N LEU A 26 -2.65 -4.72 7.85
CA LEU A 26 -1.77 -3.75 8.52
C LEU A 26 -1.44 -2.55 7.61
N ILE A 27 -1.12 -2.80 6.34
CA ILE A 27 -0.89 -1.74 5.34
C ILE A 27 -2.17 -0.95 5.10
N GLY A 28 -3.33 -1.65 4.98
CA GLY A 28 -4.62 -0.98 4.85
C GLY A 28 -4.96 -0.06 6.03
N ILE A 29 -4.74 -0.53 7.27
CA ILE A 29 -4.91 0.28 8.48
C ILE A 29 -3.97 1.48 8.47
N PHE A 30 -2.69 1.28 8.13
CA PHE A 30 -1.72 2.36 8.07
C PHE A 30 -2.16 3.48 7.13
N PHE A 31 -2.52 3.17 5.87
CA PHE A 31 -2.97 4.17 4.90
C PHE A 31 -4.32 4.79 5.26
N CYS A 32 -5.23 4.01 5.82
CA CYS A 32 -6.51 4.52 6.30
C CYS A 32 -6.33 5.55 7.43
N ILE A 33 -5.45 5.27 8.40
CA ILE A 33 -5.11 6.22 9.46
C ILE A 33 -4.36 7.43 8.89
N SER A 34 -3.37 7.22 8.01
CA SER A 34 -2.60 8.29 7.38
C SER A 34 -3.51 9.27 6.61
N GLY A 35 -4.32 8.74 5.69
CA GLY A 35 -5.27 9.57 4.92
C GLY A 35 -6.33 10.22 5.82
N GLY A 36 -6.87 9.46 6.80
CA GLY A 36 -7.85 9.96 7.75
C GLY A 36 -7.33 11.11 8.62
N THR A 37 -6.11 11.02 9.13
CA THR A 37 -5.50 12.12 9.92
C THR A 37 -5.25 13.36 9.08
N LYS A 38 -4.86 13.19 7.80
CA LYS A 38 -4.69 14.29 6.87
C LYS A 38 -6.03 15.00 6.57
N LEU A 39 -7.12 14.25 6.46
CA LEU A 39 -8.46 14.81 6.20
C LEU A 39 -9.08 15.47 7.43
N LEU A 40 -8.89 14.89 8.61
CA LEU A 40 -9.59 15.30 9.84
C LEU A 40 -8.81 16.32 10.68
N VAL A 41 -7.48 16.36 10.54
CA VAL A 41 -6.62 17.26 11.34
C VAL A 41 -6.10 18.40 10.47
N PRO A 42 -6.61 19.64 10.62
CA PRO A 42 -6.23 20.77 9.77
C PRO A 42 -4.71 21.05 9.71
N ALA A 43 -3.99 20.81 10.80
CA ALA A 43 -2.53 20.98 10.85
C ALA A 43 -1.80 19.98 9.93
N HIS A 44 -2.26 18.73 9.83
CA HIS A 44 -1.66 17.74 8.92
C HIS A 44 -2.01 18.06 7.47
N PHE A 45 -3.24 18.48 7.21
CA PHE A 45 -3.67 18.89 5.88
C PHE A 45 -2.83 20.08 5.37
N SER A 46 -2.67 21.13 6.18
CA SER A 46 -1.88 22.30 5.81
C SER A 46 -0.41 21.97 5.55
N THR A 47 0.15 21.02 6.28
CA THR A 47 1.53 20.56 6.06
C THR A 47 1.70 19.95 4.67
N ILE A 48 0.75 19.09 4.25
CA ILE A 48 0.80 18.48 2.92
C ILE A 48 0.57 19.50 1.83
N GLU A 49 -0.41 20.39 2.00
CA GLU A 49 -0.67 21.48 1.06
C GLU A 49 0.59 22.35 0.84
N GLN A 50 1.28 22.72 1.91
CA GLN A 50 2.54 23.44 1.84
C GLN A 50 3.65 22.64 1.13
N THR A 51 3.78 21.35 1.42
CA THR A 51 4.75 20.47 0.76
C THR A 51 4.51 20.37 -0.74
N LEU A 52 3.26 20.24 -1.15
CA LEU A 52 2.88 20.18 -2.56
C LEU A 52 3.10 21.53 -3.26
N ALA A 53 2.82 22.64 -2.58
CA ALA A 53 3.09 23.98 -3.09
C ALA A 53 4.60 24.22 -3.29
N GLN A 54 5.44 23.81 -2.34
CA GLN A 54 6.90 23.88 -2.45
C GLN A 54 7.45 23.01 -3.57
N SER A 55 6.80 21.90 -3.87
CA SER A 55 7.13 20.99 -4.98
C SER A 55 6.57 21.47 -6.34
N HIS A 56 6.04 22.70 -6.41
CA HIS A 56 5.48 23.31 -7.63
C HIS A 56 4.32 22.48 -8.26
N ILE A 57 3.60 21.71 -7.44
CA ILE A 57 2.43 20.96 -7.92
C ILE A 57 1.27 21.92 -8.11
N PRO A 58 0.61 21.93 -9.29
CA PRO A 58 -0.55 22.79 -9.53
C PRO A 58 -1.72 22.44 -8.60
N PHE A 59 -2.47 23.47 -8.18
CA PHE A 59 -3.62 23.32 -7.30
C PHE A 59 -3.32 22.54 -6.00
N PRO A 60 -2.38 23.01 -5.13
CA PRO A 60 -1.88 22.25 -4.00
C PRO A 60 -3.00 21.83 -3.03
N HIS A 61 -4.01 22.65 -2.82
CA HIS A 61 -5.18 22.30 -1.98
C HIS A 61 -5.98 21.11 -2.54
N ALA A 62 -6.31 21.14 -3.83
CA ALA A 62 -7.05 20.05 -4.48
C ALA A 62 -6.20 18.77 -4.55
N SER A 63 -4.90 18.90 -4.80
CA SER A 63 -3.96 17.79 -4.81
C SER A 63 -3.80 17.16 -3.42
N ALA A 64 -3.70 17.98 -2.36
CA ALA A 64 -3.66 17.50 -0.97
C ALA A 64 -4.92 16.73 -0.59
N LEU A 65 -6.08 17.24 -0.98
CA LEU A 65 -7.36 16.56 -0.76
C LEU A 65 -7.42 15.22 -1.50
N SER A 66 -7.02 15.21 -2.77
CA SER A 66 -7.02 13.99 -3.61
C SER A 66 -6.11 12.92 -3.03
N VAL A 67 -4.87 13.25 -2.67
CA VAL A 67 -3.90 12.35 -2.04
C VAL A 67 -4.47 11.76 -0.75
N SER A 68 -4.99 12.62 0.14
CA SER A 68 -5.55 12.18 1.43
C SER A 68 -6.76 11.27 1.25
N LEU A 69 -7.61 11.54 0.27
CA LEU A 69 -8.78 10.71 -0.07
C LEU A 69 -8.36 9.37 -0.67
N VAL A 70 -7.39 9.36 -1.59
CA VAL A 70 -6.83 8.13 -2.18
C VAL A 70 -6.24 7.24 -1.10
N GLU A 71 -5.42 7.78 -0.20
CA GLU A 71 -4.88 7.01 0.92
C GLU A 71 -5.98 6.43 1.82
N PHE A 72 -6.95 7.24 2.21
CA PHE A 72 -8.02 6.80 3.10
C PHE A 72 -8.89 5.72 2.46
N VAL A 73 -9.42 5.96 1.26
CA VAL A 73 -10.34 5.04 0.58
C VAL A 73 -9.63 3.76 0.15
N SER A 74 -8.43 3.89 -0.43
CA SER A 74 -7.66 2.72 -0.87
C SER A 74 -7.13 1.92 0.32
N GLY A 75 -6.76 2.59 1.42
CA GLY A 75 -6.39 1.92 2.68
C GLY A 75 -7.55 1.11 3.25
N ALA A 76 -8.75 1.69 3.32
CA ALA A 76 -9.95 0.99 3.76
C ALA A 76 -10.32 -0.18 2.82
N GLY A 77 -10.23 0.03 1.50
CA GLY A 77 -10.44 -1.01 0.50
C GLY A 77 -9.48 -2.19 0.63
N LEU A 78 -8.18 -1.90 0.86
CA LEU A 78 -7.18 -2.93 1.14
C LEU A 78 -7.48 -3.70 2.42
N MET A 79 -7.86 -3.00 3.49
CA MET A 79 -8.17 -3.61 4.80
C MET A 79 -9.28 -4.65 4.67
N VAL A 80 -10.38 -4.32 3.99
CA VAL A 80 -11.52 -5.23 3.79
C VAL A 80 -11.32 -6.21 2.61
N GLY A 81 -10.31 -5.97 1.77
CA GLY A 81 -10.00 -6.76 0.58
C GLY A 81 -11.01 -6.58 -0.55
N LEU A 82 -11.47 -5.35 -0.74
CA LEU A 82 -12.34 -4.94 -1.85
C LEU A 82 -11.52 -4.25 -2.93
N LEU A 83 -11.67 -4.68 -4.20
CA LEU A 83 -10.92 -4.15 -5.35
C LEU A 83 -9.41 -4.02 -5.06
N ARG A 84 -8.88 -5.03 -4.37
CA ARG A 84 -7.51 -5.04 -3.84
C ARG A 84 -6.44 -4.58 -4.83
N PRO A 85 -6.35 -5.12 -6.08
CA PRO A 85 -5.31 -4.70 -7.01
C PRO A 85 -5.44 -3.23 -7.41
N LEU A 86 -6.66 -2.72 -7.52
CA LEU A 86 -6.90 -1.31 -7.81
C LEU A 86 -6.48 -0.41 -6.65
N CYS A 87 -6.90 -0.75 -5.42
CA CYS A 87 -6.51 0.00 -4.23
C CYS A 87 -4.98 0.01 -4.05
N ALA A 88 -4.33 -1.15 -4.22
CA ALA A 88 -2.88 -1.22 -4.13
C ALA A 88 -2.19 -0.40 -5.23
N LEU A 89 -2.71 -0.42 -6.47
CA LEU A 89 -2.16 0.37 -7.58
C LEU A 89 -2.28 1.88 -7.32
N MET A 90 -3.41 2.34 -6.79
CA MET A 90 -3.61 3.76 -6.43
C MET A 90 -2.61 4.20 -5.36
N LEU A 91 -2.38 3.37 -4.33
CA LEU A 91 -1.39 3.65 -3.29
C LEU A 91 0.05 3.59 -3.81
N VAL A 92 0.36 2.69 -4.75
CA VAL A 92 1.68 2.67 -5.42
C VAL A 92 1.92 3.98 -6.16
N ALA A 93 0.94 4.44 -6.94
CA ALA A 93 1.04 5.70 -7.67
C ALA A 93 1.25 6.89 -6.70
N ASP A 94 0.51 6.93 -5.60
CA ASP A 94 0.63 7.94 -4.56
C ASP A 94 2.04 7.95 -3.93
N MET A 95 2.56 6.79 -3.53
CA MET A 95 3.90 6.66 -2.97
C MET A 95 5.02 7.02 -3.97
N ILE A 96 4.87 6.68 -5.25
CA ILE A 96 5.81 7.07 -6.28
C ILE A 96 5.84 8.60 -6.43
N VAL A 97 4.68 9.25 -6.42
CA VAL A 97 4.59 10.71 -6.46
C VAL A 97 5.27 11.31 -5.23
N ALA A 98 5.01 10.79 -4.03
CA ALA A 98 5.62 11.28 -2.79
C ALA A 98 7.15 11.16 -2.82
N VAL A 99 7.70 10.06 -3.33
CA VAL A 99 9.15 9.87 -3.50
C VAL A 99 9.70 10.88 -4.51
N ALA A 100 9.07 10.99 -5.68
CA ALA A 100 9.57 11.83 -6.78
C ALA A 100 9.53 13.33 -6.46
N THR A 101 8.50 13.77 -5.71
CA THR A 101 8.32 15.20 -5.45
C THR A 101 9.09 15.72 -4.23
N ASN A 102 9.24 14.92 -3.20
CA ASN A 102 9.80 15.39 -1.92
C ASN A 102 10.99 14.54 -1.46
N ARG A 103 10.85 13.24 -1.38
CA ARG A 103 11.80 12.37 -0.70
C ARG A 103 13.11 12.20 -1.43
N ILE A 104 13.12 12.13 -2.76
CA ILE A 104 14.34 11.98 -3.55
C ILE A 104 15.29 13.19 -3.38
N HIS A 105 14.75 14.37 -3.15
CA HIS A 105 15.52 15.59 -2.94
C HIS A 105 16.12 15.72 -1.53
N SER A 106 15.64 14.91 -0.58
CA SER A 106 16.20 14.88 0.78
C SER A 106 17.47 14.04 0.89
N ILE A 107 17.78 13.22 -0.13
CA ILE A 107 18.99 12.39 -0.16
C ILE A 107 20.17 13.26 -0.59
N GLN A 108 21.06 13.56 0.36
CA GLN A 108 22.23 14.44 0.13
C GLN A 108 23.56 13.66 0.07
N THR A 109 23.52 12.34 0.04
CA THR A 109 24.68 11.47 0.13
C THR A 109 25.50 11.50 -1.17
N ARG A 110 26.83 11.53 -1.05
CA ARG A 110 27.74 11.47 -2.19
C ARG A 110 28.19 10.02 -2.43
N GLY A 111 27.95 9.54 -3.64
CA GLY A 111 28.31 8.19 -4.09
C GLY A 111 27.11 7.30 -4.37
N VAL A 112 27.21 6.50 -5.42
CA VAL A 112 26.08 5.68 -5.94
C VAL A 112 25.60 4.66 -4.90
N LEU A 113 26.51 3.98 -4.21
CA LEU A 113 26.13 2.96 -3.23
C LEU A 113 25.46 3.57 -1.99
N ALA A 114 25.99 4.68 -1.48
CA ALA A 114 25.42 5.37 -0.34
C ALA A 114 24.06 6.02 -0.70
N TRP A 115 23.92 6.55 -1.91
CA TRP A 115 22.65 7.07 -2.41
C TRP A 115 21.61 5.95 -2.53
N LEU A 116 22.00 4.79 -3.05
CA LEU A 116 21.10 3.63 -3.18
C LEU A 116 20.67 3.11 -1.80
N ASP A 117 21.57 3.09 -0.83
CA ASP A 117 21.26 2.71 0.55
C ASP A 117 20.22 3.65 1.15
N ASP A 118 20.45 4.96 1.11
CA ASP A 118 19.49 5.96 1.59
C ASP A 118 18.14 5.88 0.86
N PHE A 119 18.15 5.66 -0.47
CA PHE A 119 16.94 5.51 -1.25
C PHE A 119 16.11 4.29 -0.84
N LEU A 120 16.76 3.14 -0.65
CA LEU A 120 16.09 1.91 -0.21
C LEU A 120 15.61 2.01 1.25
N TYR A 121 16.20 2.90 2.04
CA TYR A 121 15.78 3.15 3.42
C TYR A 121 14.55 4.05 3.53
N LEU A 122 14.07 4.64 2.43
CA LEU A 122 12.83 5.40 2.42
C LEU A 122 11.63 4.48 2.69
N PRO A 123 10.80 4.78 3.68
CA PRO A 123 9.61 3.96 3.98
C PRO A 123 8.65 3.88 2.80
N GLU A 124 8.55 4.93 1.99
CA GLU A 124 7.72 4.97 0.80
C GLU A 124 8.15 3.92 -0.24
N VAL A 125 9.46 3.69 -0.39
CA VAL A 125 10.01 2.65 -1.28
C VAL A 125 9.62 1.25 -0.78
N LEU A 126 9.72 1.01 0.53
CA LEU A 126 9.28 -0.25 1.12
C LEU A 126 7.77 -0.47 0.93
N TYR A 127 6.96 0.58 1.10
CA TYR A 127 5.51 0.49 0.85
C TYR A 127 5.21 0.16 -0.60
N VAL A 128 5.91 0.77 -1.57
CA VAL A 128 5.78 0.42 -2.99
C VAL A 128 6.07 -1.06 -3.22
N MET A 129 7.16 -1.59 -2.67
CA MET A 129 7.51 -3.02 -2.82
C MET A 129 6.44 -3.95 -2.25
N ILE A 130 5.94 -3.65 -1.05
CA ILE A 130 4.88 -4.43 -0.41
C ILE A 130 3.57 -4.34 -1.21
N LEU A 131 3.18 -3.16 -1.66
CA LEU A 131 1.96 -2.94 -2.43
C LEU A 131 2.02 -3.62 -3.80
N VAL A 132 3.17 -3.56 -4.49
CA VAL A 132 3.41 -4.29 -5.73
C VAL A 132 3.29 -5.80 -5.49
N TRP A 133 3.92 -6.33 -4.44
CA TRP A 133 3.76 -7.73 -4.07
C TRP A 133 2.29 -8.09 -3.80
N LEU A 134 1.53 -7.23 -3.11
CA LEU A 134 0.09 -7.43 -2.87
C LEU A 134 -0.74 -7.44 -4.16
N ILE A 135 -0.39 -6.66 -5.20
CA ILE A 135 -1.08 -6.68 -6.50
C ILE A 135 -1.04 -8.08 -7.12
N PHE A 136 0.13 -8.71 -7.12
CA PHE A 136 0.35 -10.02 -7.73
C PHE A 136 0.00 -11.20 -6.82
N SER A 137 -0.15 -10.98 -5.52
CA SER A 137 -0.59 -11.99 -4.57
C SER A 137 -2.06 -12.34 -4.81
N GLY A 138 -2.44 -13.59 -4.92
CA GLY A 138 -3.80 -14.07 -5.20
C GLY A 138 -4.90 -13.49 -4.26
N PRO A 139 -6.19 -13.69 -4.51
CA PRO A 139 -7.30 -12.99 -3.83
C PRO A 139 -7.43 -13.24 -2.32
N GLY A 140 -6.57 -14.05 -1.71
CA GLY A 140 -6.61 -14.35 -0.28
C GLY A 140 -7.91 -15.02 0.19
N ARG A 141 -7.83 -15.86 1.23
CA ARG A 141 -9.01 -16.62 1.71
C ARG A 141 -10.10 -15.75 2.34
N TYR A 142 -9.70 -14.63 2.93
CA TYR A 142 -10.58 -13.69 3.65
C TYR A 142 -10.53 -12.31 2.98
N SER A 143 -11.23 -12.17 1.85
CA SER A 143 -11.39 -10.89 1.14
C SER A 143 -12.82 -10.78 0.61
N LEU A 144 -13.35 -9.57 0.56
CA LEU A 144 -14.65 -9.31 -0.06
C LEU A 144 -14.64 -9.71 -1.54
N ASP A 145 -13.54 -9.49 -2.26
CA ASP A 145 -13.37 -9.94 -3.64
C ASP A 145 -13.53 -11.47 -3.76
N GLY A 146 -12.99 -12.23 -2.81
CA GLY A 146 -13.12 -13.69 -2.76
C GLY A 146 -14.55 -14.14 -2.44
N LEU A 147 -15.29 -13.40 -1.63
CA LEU A 147 -16.71 -13.68 -1.35
C LEU A 147 -17.57 -13.41 -2.59
N ILE A 148 -17.38 -12.26 -3.23
CA ILE A 148 -18.11 -11.88 -4.45
C ILE A 148 -17.88 -12.89 -5.57
N ALA A 149 -16.63 -13.32 -5.78
CA ALA A 149 -16.28 -14.32 -6.79
C ALA A 149 -16.99 -15.68 -6.53
N ARG A 150 -17.11 -16.11 -5.27
CA ARG A 150 -17.82 -17.35 -4.90
C ARG A 150 -19.33 -17.22 -5.14
N TRP A 151 -19.92 -16.07 -4.83
CA TRP A 151 -21.35 -15.82 -5.07
C TRP A 151 -21.68 -15.81 -6.56
N GLY A 152 -20.84 -15.17 -7.39
CA GLY A 152 -21.00 -15.18 -8.85
C GLY A 152 -20.91 -16.58 -9.46
N ALA A 153 -20.00 -17.44 -8.97
CA ALA A 153 -19.87 -18.82 -9.44
C ALA A 153 -21.09 -19.69 -9.11
N VAL A 154 -21.75 -19.46 -7.97
CA VAL A 154 -22.98 -20.18 -7.58
C VAL A 154 -24.17 -19.79 -8.48
N GLN A 155 -24.25 -18.53 -8.92
CA GLN A 155 -25.34 -18.08 -9.79
C GLN A 155 -25.19 -18.48 -11.27
N SER A 156 -23.94 -18.67 -11.73
CA SER A 156 -23.66 -19.11 -13.11
C SER A 156 -23.71 -20.62 -13.32
N GLY A 157 -23.83 -21.39 -12.25
CA GLY A 157 -23.93 -22.87 -12.28
C GLY A 157 -25.38 -23.42 -12.23
N ASN A 158 -26.39 -22.57 -12.27
CA ASN A 158 -27.79 -22.87 -12.49
C ASN A 158 -28.24 -22.38 -13.87
#